data_652b474770fcf8da41aea9d3f48db273
#
_entry.id   652b474770fcf8da41aea9d3f48db273
#
_cell.length_a   1.000
_cell.length_b   1.000
_cell.length_c   1.000
_cell.angle_alpha   90.00
_cell.angle_beta   90.00
_cell.angle_gamma   90.00
#
_symmetry.space_group_name_H-M   'P 1'
#
loop_
_entity.id
_entity.type
_entity.pdbx_description
1 polymer ?
#
loop_
_entity_poly.entity_id
_entity_poly.type
_entity_poly.pdbx_seq_one_letter_code
_entity_poly.pdbx_strand_id
1 'polypeptide(L)'
;MKISKTQLTPAKCALDLGDGSERGLYVNQDYILRKLGRPHRGINIMYCYYPFDKEWPQRVSEACKDTNISFAWDYPYDDYFPYRGGIDGNHDGEPFTCMRDIRKHGQEVVLTLTCDPNVTDEQIEAIAKDLVPYGRMMLRLNHEATGDWFSFTKRASYKQVADFYVRFQRILKKIAPNVSMILCIGGLEPGSDKIEKEAEFAEAVKETDIWSVDQYLSLNWGWPYEVALKDNSKHKRSNTKEIYDGTKAAYKRFREINGGVNKQMLISEFNADGDVTGPFDQIATVKEFCEYIKADSENWLSGFTFYQFRDDGRLGLEITDPNNSDVGVEQPILGAYKEIMNDDFFKQGIEVKGDAELPVTLRWGSSEDSEGIAIDVDLEKNPVFAEAYFEGSLADANLMMEINGQWFYKAPGVKFVDFMPAFFDGKISEPKTVKLNIFAPPATGENDPSQGEDWLTNYYYEIKELPRLRFEFEPVM
;
A
#
# COMPACT_ATOMS: atom_id res chain seq x y z
N MET A 1 -14.74 3.82 -33.34
CA MET A 1 -13.87 3.96 -32.15
C MET A 1 -12.59 3.18 -32.40
N LYS A 2 -11.44 3.81 -32.30
CA LYS A 2 -10.15 3.11 -32.40
C LYS A 2 -9.82 2.53 -31.01
N ILE A 3 -9.35 1.28 -30.97
CA ILE A 3 -8.89 0.64 -29.75
C ILE A 3 -7.42 0.22 -29.88
N SER A 4 -6.71 0.28 -28.77
CA SER A 4 -5.29 -0.06 -28.68
C SER A 4 -5.05 -0.96 -27.47
N LYS A 5 -4.05 -1.84 -27.55
CA LYS A 5 -3.52 -2.54 -26.36
C LYS A 5 -2.74 -1.57 -25.52
N THR A 6 -2.86 -1.67 -24.21
CA THR A 6 -2.11 -0.88 -23.24
C THR A 6 -1.50 -1.78 -22.17
N GLN A 7 -0.48 -1.25 -21.51
CA GLN A 7 0.19 -1.91 -20.40
C GLN A 7 0.52 -0.90 -19.31
N LEU A 8 0.32 -1.30 -18.05
CA LEU A 8 0.86 -0.56 -16.92
C LEU A 8 2.38 -0.67 -16.90
N THR A 9 3.05 0.43 -16.58
CA THR A 9 4.49 0.48 -16.42
C THR A 9 4.86 0.95 -15.02
N PRO A 10 5.94 0.40 -14.42
CA PRO A 10 6.30 0.74 -13.06
C PRO A 10 6.72 2.21 -12.92
N ALA A 11 6.43 2.78 -11.77
CA ALA A 11 7.02 4.02 -11.32
C ALA A 11 8.53 3.84 -11.10
N LYS A 12 9.29 4.93 -11.13
CA LYS A 12 10.72 4.89 -10.74
C LYS A 12 10.91 4.65 -9.25
N CYS A 13 10.00 5.17 -8.43
CA CYS A 13 9.87 4.89 -7.01
C CYS A 13 8.37 4.73 -6.71
N ALA A 14 7.92 3.52 -6.43
CA ALA A 14 6.51 3.21 -6.29
C ALA A 14 5.93 3.75 -4.97
N LEU A 15 4.63 4.06 -4.98
CA LEU A 15 3.90 4.46 -3.79
C LEU A 15 2.99 3.34 -3.31
N ASP A 16 3.14 3.01 -2.04
CA ASP A 16 2.18 2.23 -1.26
C ASP A 16 1.53 3.15 -0.21
N LEU A 17 0.42 2.71 0.35
CA LEU A 17 -0.31 3.47 1.37
C LEU A 17 -0.67 2.56 2.54
N GLY A 18 -0.42 3.01 3.77
CA GLY A 18 -1.02 2.44 4.96
C GLY A 18 -2.49 2.85 5.06
N ASP A 19 -3.40 1.92 5.28
CA ASP A 19 -4.85 2.20 5.31
C ASP A 19 -5.36 2.74 6.64
N GLY A 20 -4.60 2.54 7.73
CA GLY A 20 -4.96 2.91 9.09
C GLY A 20 -5.60 1.77 9.91
N SER A 21 -5.58 0.53 9.41
CA SER A 21 -6.21 -0.62 10.09
C SER A 21 -5.65 -0.92 11.47
N GLU A 22 -4.42 -0.52 11.77
CA GLU A 22 -3.83 -0.67 13.10
C GLU A 22 -4.46 0.25 14.16
N ARG A 23 -5.08 1.35 13.75
CA ARG A 23 -5.67 2.37 14.62
C ARG A 23 -7.18 2.34 14.67
N GLY A 24 -7.81 1.60 13.78
CA GLY A 24 -9.26 1.62 13.66
C GLY A 24 -9.78 0.66 12.60
N LEU A 25 -10.99 0.92 12.14
CA LEU A 25 -11.61 0.11 11.11
C LEU A 25 -10.90 0.32 9.77
N TYR A 26 -10.79 -0.76 9.02
CA TYR A 26 -10.30 -0.74 7.65
C TYR A 26 -11.06 0.29 6.78
N VAL A 27 -10.31 1.15 6.11
CA VAL A 27 -10.87 2.11 5.15
C VAL A 27 -10.93 1.47 3.78
N ASN A 28 -12.13 1.28 3.23
CA ASN A 28 -12.31 0.59 1.96
C ASN A 28 -11.68 1.34 0.77
N GLN A 29 -11.29 0.59 -0.25
CA GLN A 29 -10.52 1.10 -1.37
C GLN A 29 -11.33 2.00 -2.30
N ASP A 30 -12.64 1.83 -2.34
CA ASP A 30 -13.52 2.71 -3.12
C ASP A 30 -13.53 4.15 -2.56
N TYR A 31 -13.54 4.28 -1.25
CA TYR A 31 -13.41 5.58 -0.57
C TYR A 31 -12.03 6.21 -0.82
N ILE A 32 -10.96 5.45 -0.63
CA ILE A 32 -9.58 5.92 -0.85
C ILE A 32 -9.39 6.36 -2.31
N LEU A 33 -9.83 5.55 -3.27
CA LEU A 33 -9.72 5.86 -4.69
C LEU A 33 -10.48 7.14 -5.07
N ARG A 34 -11.71 7.31 -4.58
CA ARG A 34 -12.48 8.55 -4.81
C ARG A 34 -11.81 9.77 -4.20
N LYS A 35 -11.22 9.62 -3.01
CA LYS A 35 -10.52 10.71 -2.32
C LYS A 35 -9.23 11.10 -3.03
N LEU A 36 -8.43 10.15 -3.47
CA LEU A 36 -7.09 10.37 -4.01
C LEU A 36 -7.04 10.47 -5.54
N GLY A 37 -7.99 9.88 -6.23
CA GLY A 37 -8.11 9.95 -7.69
C GLY A 37 -7.31 8.91 -8.46
N ARG A 38 -6.47 8.10 -7.81
CA ARG A 38 -5.71 7.01 -8.43
C ARG A 38 -5.35 5.92 -7.43
N PRO A 39 -5.14 4.66 -7.91
CA PRO A 39 -4.67 3.58 -7.04
C PRO A 39 -3.19 3.73 -6.70
N HIS A 40 -2.78 3.10 -5.62
CA HIS A 40 -1.38 2.85 -5.26
C HIS A 40 -0.88 1.55 -5.91
N ARG A 41 0.46 1.33 -5.86
CA ARG A 41 0.99 -0.01 -6.15
C ARG A 41 0.40 -1.01 -5.16
N GLY A 42 0.49 -0.74 -3.88
CA GLY A 42 -0.02 -1.61 -2.82
C GLY A 42 -0.64 -0.84 -1.66
N ILE A 43 -1.45 -1.57 -0.89
CA ILE A 43 -2.05 -1.10 0.37
C ILE A 43 -1.51 -1.94 1.50
N ASN A 44 -0.92 -1.28 2.50
CA ASN A 44 -0.44 -1.92 3.72
C ASN A 44 -1.58 -2.03 4.73
N ILE A 45 -1.75 -3.24 5.24
CA ILE A 45 -2.67 -3.59 6.34
C ILE A 45 -1.89 -4.33 7.41
N MET A 46 -2.24 -4.14 8.70
CA MET A 46 -1.46 -4.63 9.84
C MET A 46 -2.29 -5.51 10.76
N TYR A 47 -1.78 -6.72 11.02
CA TYR A 47 -2.46 -7.72 11.86
C TYR A 47 -1.47 -8.50 12.71
N CYS A 48 -1.96 -9.16 13.77
CA CYS A 48 -1.17 -9.99 14.68
C CYS A 48 -1.57 -11.45 14.67
N TYR A 49 -0.60 -12.33 14.85
CA TYR A 49 -0.82 -13.77 15.02
C TYR A 49 -0.07 -14.31 16.24
N TYR A 50 -0.77 -14.36 17.39
CA TYR A 50 -0.27 -14.89 18.66
C TYR A 50 -1.13 -16.07 19.12
N PRO A 51 -1.07 -17.23 18.45
CA PRO A 51 -2.02 -18.34 18.68
C PRO A 51 -1.91 -18.98 20.07
N PHE A 52 -0.81 -18.75 20.79
CA PHE A 52 -0.59 -19.26 22.14
C PHE A 52 -1.04 -18.29 23.23
N ASP A 53 -1.33 -17.04 22.90
CA ASP A 53 -1.83 -16.03 23.82
C ASP A 53 -3.32 -15.79 23.58
N LYS A 54 -4.15 -16.53 24.30
CA LYS A 54 -5.59 -16.50 24.12
C LYS A 54 -6.26 -15.21 24.63
N GLU A 55 -5.54 -14.42 25.40
CA GLU A 55 -6.08 -13.22 26.04
C GLU A 55 -5.81 -11.94 25.24
N TRP A 56 -4.87 -11.98 24.30
CA TRP A 56 -4.49 -10.77 23.60
C TRP A 56 -5.61 -10.09 22.78
N PRO A 57 -6.57 -10.81 22.15
CA PRO A 57 -7.68 -10.14 21.46
C PRO A 57 -8.57 -9.33 22.42
N GLN A 58 -8.70 -9.79 23.67
CA GLN A 58 -9.45 -9.08 24.69
C GLN A 58 -8.68 -7.87 25.22
N ARG A 59 -7.36 -8.00 25.40
CA ARG A 59 -6.52 -6.87 25.80
C ARG A 59 -6.56 -5.72 24.78
N VAL A 60 -6.53 -6.03 23.47
CA VAL A 60 -6.72 -5.03 22.41
C VAL A 60 -8.07 -4.35 22.54
N SER A 61 -9.14 -5.13 22.66
CA SER A 61 -10.49 -4.61 22.79
C SER A 61 -10.66 -3.72 24.03
N GLU A 62 -10.04 -4.08 25.14
CA GLU A 62 -10.07 -3.29 26.39
C GLU A 62 -9.22 -2.01 26.28
N ALA A 63 -8.05 -2.07 25.66
CA ALA A 63 -7.17 -0.92 25.45
C ALA A 63 -7.80 0.13 24.54
N CYS A 64 -8.57 -0.28 23.55
CA CYS A 64 -9.24 0.60 22.59
C CYS A 64 -10.61 1.09 23.06
N LYS A 65 -11.12 0.64 24.21
CA LYS A 65 -12.52 0.81 24.62
C LYS A 65 -12.93 2.23 24.96
N ASP A 66 -12.03 3.02 25.53
CA ASP A 66 -12.37 4.32 26.12
C ASP A 66 -11.52 5.49 25.55
N THR A 67 -10.76 5.25 24.51
CA THR A 67 -9.78 6.22 24.07
C THR A 67 -9.86 6.46 22.56
N ASN A 68 -10.04 7.74 22.22
CA ASN A 68 -9.58 8.25 20.92
C ASN A 68 -8.03 8.19 20.80
N ILE A 69 -7.36 7.71 21.83
CA ILE A 69 -5.93 7.50 21.93
C ILE A 69 -5.76 6.00 22.00
N SER A 70 -5.42 5.41 20.89
CA SER A 70 -5.23 3.97 20.77
C SER A 70 -4.05 3.43 21.57
N PHE A 71 -3.26 4.26 22.23
CA PHE A 71 -2.10 3.80 23.00
C PHE A 71 -2.03 4.39 24.39
N ALA A 72 -2.24 3.54 25.36
CA ALA A 72 -1.42 3.61 26.53
C ALA A 72 -0.03 3.05 26.11
N TRP A 73 1.02 3.86 26.16
CA TRP A 73 2.39 3.45 25.87
C TRP A 73 2.92 2.33 26.78
N ASP A 74 2.18 1.99 27.82
CA ASP A 74 2.41 0.84 28.70
C ASP A 74 1.86 -0.46 28.09
N TYR A 75 1.19 -0.38 26.94
CA TYR A 75 0.59 -1.51 26.24
C TYR A 75 1.56 -2.06 25.21
N PRO A 76 1.61 -3.38 24.98
CA PRO A 76 2.40 -3.92 23.87
C PRO A 76 1.98 -3.26 22.55
N TYR A 77 2.91 -2.62 21.89
CA TYR A 77 2.67 -1.75 20.72
C TYR A 77 2.09 -2.51 19.51
N ASP A 78 2.19 -3.83 19.51
CA ASP A 78 1.76 -4.74 18.46
C ASP A 78 0.49 -5.54 18.79
N ASP A 79 -0.30 -5.08 19.73
CA ASP A 79 -1.64 -5.66 19.96
C ASP A 79 -2.63 -5.13 18.90
N TYR A 80 -2.28 -5.32 17.61
CA TYR A 80 -3.14 -5.04 16.47
C TYR A 80 -4.30 -6.02 16.34
N PHE A 81 -5.18 -5.79 15.36
CA PHE A 81 -6.28 -6.72 15.10
C PHE A 81 -5.79 -8.14 14.76
N PRO A 82 -6.54 -9.18 15.15
CA PRO A 82 -6.14 -10.56 14.94
C PRO A 82 -6.14 -10.95 13.47
N TYR A 83 -5.04 -11.56 13.01
CA TYR A 83 -5.03 -12.35 11.80
C TYR A 83 -5.87 -13.60 12.05
N ARG A 84 -7.01 -13.72 11.38
CA ARG A 84 -7.98 -14.81 11.60
C ARG A 84 -7.77 -16.04 10.74
N GLY A 85 -6.64 -16.10 10.02
CA GLY A 85 -6.21 -17.26 9.26
C GLY A 85 -5.39 -18.26 10.10
N GLY A 86 -4.62 -19.07 9.39
CA GLY A 86 -3.85 -20.14 9.97
C GLY A 86 -4.65 -21.44 10.13
N ILE A 87 -4.24 -22.30 11.07
CA ILE A 87 -4.93 -23.56 11.34
C ILE A 87 -6.35 -23.27 11.86
N ASP A 88 -7.34 -23.89 11.22
CA ASP A 88 -8.77 -23.69 11.52
C ASP A 88 -9.23 -22.21 11.38
N GLY A 89 -8.56 -21.46 10.52
CA GLY A 89 -8.82 -20.04 10.30
C GLY A 89 -10.17 -19.77 9.63
N ASN A 90 -10.62 -18.51 9.76
CA ASN A 90 -11.85 -18.01 9.12
C ASN A 90 -11.52 -16.97 8.05
N HIS A 91 -11.68 -17.34 6.79
CA HIS A 91 -11.44 -16.46 5.65
C HIS A 91 -12.60 -15.50 5.30
N ASP A 92 -13.73 -15.57 6.00
CA ASP A 92 -14.85 -14.64 5.83
C ASP A 92 -14.65 -13.32 6.59
N GLY A 93 -13.62 -13.25 7.44
CA GLY A 93 -13.27 -12.07 8.24
C GLY A 93 -11.99 -11.37 7.79
N GLU A 94 -11.55 -10.40 8.59
CA GLU A 94 -10.26 -9.72 8.39
C GLU A 94 -9.09 -10.67 8.69
N PRO A 95 -7.96 -10.51 7.96
CA PRO A 95 -7.70 -9.50 6.92
C PRO A 95 -8.21 -9.87 5.52
N PHE A 96 -8.79 -11.04 5.31
CA PHE A 96 -9.10 -11.58 3.99
C PHE A 96 -10.13 -10.74 3.21
N THR A 97 -11.13 -10.17 3.90
CA THR A 97 -12.10 -9.24 3.29
C THR A 97 -11.41 -7.98 2.78
N CYS A 98 -10.46 -7.44 3.55
CA CYS A 98 -9.66 -6.28 3.17
C CYS A 98 -8.73 -6.61 1.99
N MET A 99 -8.06 -7.76 2.03
CA MET A 99 -7.19 -8.24 0.95
C MET A 99 -7.95 -8.37 -0.37
N ARG A 100 -9.17 -8.93 -0.35
CA ARG A 100 -10.03 -9.01 -1.54
C ARG A 100 -10.41 -7.63 -2.06
N ASP A 101 -10.75 -6.69 -1.18
CA ASP A 101 -11.09 -5.32 -1.58
C ASP A 101 -9.90 -4.61 -2.23
N ILE A 102 -8.71 -4.73 -1.68
CA ILE A 102 -7.46 -4.19 -2.26
C ILE A 102 -7.24 -4.72 -3.67
N ARG A 103 -7.31 -6.05 -3.83
CA ARG A 103 -7.08 -6.72 -5.12
C ARG A 103 -8.11 -6.35 -6.19
N LYS A 104 -9.40 -6.24 -5.84
CA LYS A 104 -10.46 -5.81 -6.76
C LYS A 104 -10.20 -4.42 -7.34
N HIS A 105 -9.58 -3.53 -6.56
CA HIS A 105 -9.22 -2.19 -6.98
C HIS A 105 -7.84 -2.11 -7.67
N GLY A 106 -7.32 -3.25 -8.13
CA GLY A 106 -6.10 -3.30 -8.92
C GLY A 106 -4.83 -2.93 -8.16
N GLN A 107 -4.81 -3.19 -6.85
CA GLN A 107 -3.65 -2.93 -6.00
C GLN A 107 -3.10 -4.24 -5.42
N GLU A 108 -1.83 -4.26 -5.04
CA GLU A 108 -1.22 -5.38 -4.36
C GLU A 108 -1.49 -5.30 -2.86
N VAL A 109 -1.60 -6.45 -2.21
CA VAL A 109 -1.66 -6.51 -0.75
C VAL A 109 -0.25 -6.41 -0.20
N VAL A 110 -0.04 -5.50 0.75
CA VAL A 110 1.14 -5.47 1.62
C VAL A 110 0.67 -5.84 3.02
N LEU A 111 0.81 -7.11 3.39
CA LEU A 111 0.40 -7.57 4.71
C LEU A 111 1.56 -7.40 5.69
N THR A 112 1.39 -6.57 6.71
CA THR A 112 2.24 -6.59 7.89
C THR A 112 1.66 -7.56 8.90
N LEU A 113 2.45 -8.55 9.28
CA LEU A 113 2.05 -9.57 10.24
C LEU A 113 3.05 -9.63 11.39
N THR A 114 2.64 -9.19 12.57
CA THR A 114 3.40 -9.45 13.78
C THR A 114 3.02 -10.83 14.31
N CYS A 115 4.02 -11.69 14.43
CA CYS A 115 3.83 -13.10 14.67
C CYS A 115 4.66 -13.58 15.85
N ASP A 116 4.11 -14.47 16.69
CA ASP A 116 4.86 -15.14 17.75
C ASP A 116 5.99 -15.96 17.13
N PRO A 117 7.27 -15.73 17.47
CA PRO A 117 8.40 -16.49 16.93
C PRO A 117 8.37 -17.99 17.26
N ASN A 118 7.53 -18.41 18.19
CA ASN A 118 7.39 -19.80 18.64
C ASN A 118 6.33 -20.60 17.85
N VAL A 119 5.66 -20.02 16.85
CA VAL A 119 4.72 -20.77 16.00
C VAL A 119 5.39 -21.95 15.31
N THR A 120 4.63 -23.03 15.14
CA THR A 120 5.12 -24.28 14.53
C THR A 120 5.22 -24.14 13.01
N ASP A 121 5.92 -25.09 12.35
CA ASP A 121 6.00 -25.15 10.89
C ASP A 121 4.61 -25.34 10.27
N GLU A 122 3.75 -26.12 10.88
CA GLU A 122 2.37 -26.33 10.42
C GLU A 122 1.54 -25.05 10.46
N GLN A 123 1.75 -24.19 11.48
CA GLN A 123 1.10 -22.89 11.55
C GLN A 123 1.62 -21.94 10.45
N ILE A 124 2.94 -21.94 10.18
CA ILE A 124 3.52 -21.17 9.07
C ILE A 124 2.99 -21.68 7.72
N GLU A 125 2.91 -22.99 7.53
CA GLU A 125 2.35 -23.58 6.31
C GLU A 125 0.89 -23.19 6.10
N ALA A 126 0.10 -23.15 7.19
CA ALA A 126 -1.29 -22.74 7.11
C ALA A 126 -1.41 -21.26 6.68
N ILE A 127 -0.63 -20.36 7.29
CA ILE A 127 -0.56 -18.94 6.87
C ILE A 127 -0.12 -18.84 5.41
N ALA A 128 0.90 -19.58 4.99
CA ALA A 128 1.35 -19.56 3.59
C ALA A 128 0.24 -19.97 2.61
N LYS A 129 -0.54 -21.00 2.95
CA LYS A 129 -1.69 -21.43 2.14
C LYS A 129 -2.79 -20.37 2.05
N ASP A 130 -3.03 -19.65 3.12
CA ASP A 130 -4.01 -18.55 3.15
C ASP A 130 -3.65 -17.45 2.13
N LEU A 131 -2.35 -17.21 1.88
CA LEU A 131 -1.88 -16.10 1.05
C LEU A 131 -1.80 -16.45 -0.46
N VAL A 132 -1.81 -17.74 -0.82
CA VAL A 132 -1.74 -18.21 -2.21
C VAL A 132 -2.78 -17.54 -3.13
N PRO A 133 -4.07 -17.40 -2.76
CA PRO A 133 -5.10 -16.92 -3.69
C PRO A 133 -4.99 -15.45 -4.10
N TYR A 134 -4.16 -14.65 -3.42
CA TYR A 134 -4.15 -13.19 -3.61
C TYR A 134 -3.20 -12.69 -4.70
N GLY A 135 -2.64 -13.60 -5.50
CA GLY A 135 -1.72 -13.24 -6.57
C GLY A 135 -0.42 -12.64 -6.04
N ARG A 136 0.20 -11.75 -6.79
CA ARG A 136 1.42 -11.07 -6.33
C ARG A 136 1.10 -10.18 -5.15
N MET A 137 1.82 -10.39 -4.05
CA MET A 137 1.68 -9.62 -2.83
C MET A 137 2.99 -9.56 -2.05
N MET A 138 3.05 -8.72 -1.04
CA MET A 138 4.17 -8.58 -0.14
C MET A 138 3.77 -8.92 1.29
N LEU A 139 4.68 -9.57 2.04
CA LEU A 139 4.52 -9.88 3.46
C LEU A 139 5.66 -9.24 4.24
N ARG A 140 5.33 -8.31 5.13
CA ARG A 140 6.24 -7.69 6.10
C ARG A 140 6.09 -8.39 7.46
N LEU A 141 6.95 -9.34 7.72
CA LEU A 141 6.90 -10.17 8.94
C LEU A 141 7.70 -9.51 10.05
N ASN A 142 7.09 -9.32 11.24
CA ASN A 142 7.75 -8.79 12.43
C ASN A 142 8.57 -7.54 12.12
N HIS A 143 7.89 -6.48 11.65
CA HIS A 143 8.51 -5.23 11.27
C HIS A 143 9.25 -4.57 12.45
N GLU A 144 10.22 -3.70 12.15
CA GLU A 144 11.10 -3.08 13.14
C GLU A 144 11.74 -4.09 14.12
N ALA A 145 12.15 -5.24 13.58
CA ALA A 145 12.54 -6.42 14.35
C ALA A 145 13.74 -6.21 15.30
N THR A 146 14.45 -5.09 15.19
CA THR A 146 15.52 -4.69 16.10
C THR A 146 15.07 -3.74 17.21
N GLY A 147 13.77 -3.37 17.23
CA GLY A 147 13.16 -2.56 18.28
C GLY A 147 12.83 -3.36 19.55
N ASP A 148 12.68 -2.66 20.68
CA ASP A 148 12.39 -3.29 21.98
C ASP A 148 10.91 -3.16 22.39
N TRP A 149 10.09 -2.53 21.57
CA TRP A 149 8.71 -2.16 21.89
C TRP A 149 7.68 -3.24 21.53
N PHE A 150 7.98 -4.15 20.59
CA PHE A 150 7.04 -5.18 20.19
C PHE A 150 7.01 -6.41 21.10
N SER A 151 5.85 -7.07 21.20
CA SER A 151 5.67 -8.29 21.99
C SER A 151 6.57 -9.42 21.54
N PHE A 152 6.81 -9.59 20.27
CA PHE A 152 7.66 -10.66 19.76
C PHE A 152 9.12 -10.53 20.21
N THR A 153 9.66 -9.30 20.36
CA THR A 153 10.99 -9.07 20.89
C THR A 153 11.07 -9.26 22.42
N LYS A 154 9.94 -9.25 23.12
CA LYS A 154 9.85 -9.61 24.54
C LYS A 154 9.71 -11.11 24.76
N ARG A 155 9.33 -11.89 23.74
CA ARG A 155 9.13 -13.35 23.78
C ARG A 155 10.33 -14.14 23.28
N ALA A 156 11.22 -13.50 22.53
CA ALA A 156 12.38 -14.12 21.91
C ALA A 156 13.56 -13.13 21.83
N SER A 157 14.78 -13.63 21.82
CA SER A 157 15.96 -12.81 21.52
C SER A 157 15.98 -12.36 20.05
N TYR A 158 16.73 -11.32 19.72
CA TYR A 158 16.88 -10.86 18.33
C TYR A 158 17.35 -11.97 17.40
N LYS A 159 18.28 -12.82 17.86
CA LYS A 159 18.74 -13.99 17.11
C LYS A 159 17.59 -14.96 16.82
N GLN A 160 16.74 -15.23 17.79
CA GLN A 160 15.58 -16.12 17.60
C GLN A 160 14.54 -15.49 16.65
N VAL A 161 14.33 -14.18 16.71
CA VAL A 161 13.46 -13.47 15.76
C VAL A 161 14.05 -13.54 14.34
N ALA A 162 15.35 -13.34 14.18
CA ALA A 162 16.03 -13.47 12.88
C ALA A 162 15.95 -14.90 12.32
N ASP A 163 16.19 -15.91 13.16
CA ASP A 163 16.09 -17.33 12.75
C ASP A 163 14.64 -17.70 12.39
N PHE A 164 13.67 -17.17 13.12
CA PHE A 164 12.26 -17.31 12.82
C PHE A 164 11.91 -16.71 11.46
N TYR A 165 12.40 -15.50 11.16
CA TYR A 165 12.19 -14.87 9.85
C TYR A 165 12.69 -15.76 8.71
N VAL A 166 13.93 -16.28 8.82
CA VAL A 166 14.52 -17.16 7.80
C VAL A 166 13.72 -18.46 7.66
N ARG A 167 13.32 -19.07 8.78
CA ARG A 167 12.49 -20.27 8.79
C ARG A 167 11.14 -20.02 8.09
N PHE A 168 10.47 -18.94 8.44
CA PHE A 168 9.20 -18.56 7.86
C PHE A 168 9.31 -18.36 6.34
N GLN A 169 10.31 -17.61 5.89
CA GLN A 169 10.54 -17.37 4.47
C GLN A 169 10.78 -18.66 3.70
N ARG A 170 11.60 -19.58 4.21
CA ARG A 170 11.89 -20.84 3.55
C ARG A 170 10.66 -21.76 3.40
N ILE A 171 9.76 -21.72 4.36
CA ILE A 171 8.48 -22.45 4.29
C ILE A 171 7.53 -21.74 3.32
N LEU A 172 7.34 -20.43 3.48
CA LEU A 172 6.47 -19.63 2.64
C LEU A 172 6.79 -19.78 1.16
N LYS A 173 8.07 -19.68 0.76
CA LYS A 173 8.50 -19.76 -0.64
C LYS A 173 8.20 -21.09 -1.33
N LYS A 174 8.07 -22.18 -0.57
CA LYS A 174 7.69 -23.49 -1.10
C LYS A 174 6.20 -23.59 -1.40
N ILE A 175 5.36 -22.84 -0.68
CA ILE A 175 3.89 -22.97 -0.71
C ILE A 175 3.27 -21.80 -1.48
N ALA A 176 3.72 -20.57 -1.19
CA ALA A 176 3.21 -19.33 -1.75
C ALA A 176 4.34 -18.55 -2.46
N PRO A 177 4.83 -19.04 -3.63
CA PRO A 177 5.91 -18.36 -4.37
C PRO A 177 5.48 -16.99 -4.94
N ASN A 178 4.20 -16.70 -4.94
CA ASN A 178 3.60 -15.41 -5.30
C ASN A 178 3.81 -14.30 -4.24
N VAL A 179 4.25 -14.66 -3.03
CA VAL A 179 4.46 -13.71 -1.93
C VAL A 179 5.93 -13.32 -1.83
N SER A 180 6.23 -12.02 -1.88
CA SER A 180 7.56 -11.48 -1.63
C SER A 180 7.69 -11.03 -0.18
N MET A 181 8.75 -11.50 0.50
CA MET A 181 9.01 -11.17 1.90
C MET A 181 9.76 -9.84 2.03
N ILE A 182 9.30 -8.99 2.92
CA ILE A 182 9.96 -7.73 3.33
C ILE A 182 10.62 -7.95 4.70
N LEU A 183 11.92 -7.74 4.77
CA LEU A 183 12.63 -7.61 6.03
C LEU A 183 12.72 -6.14 6.41
N CYS A 184 11.99 -5.75 7.44
CA CYS A 184 12.06 -4.41 8.03
C CYS A 184 12.82 -4.49 9.36
N ILE A 185 14.02 -4.00 9.38
CA ILE A 185 14.84 -3.84 10.61
C ILE A 185 15.12 -2.36 10.80
N GLY A 186 15.06 -1.89 12.05
CA GLY A 186 15.19 -0.47 12.38
C GLY A 186 16.49 0.13 11.90
N GLY A 187 16.48 1.45 11.71
CA GLY A 187 17.56 2.20 11.10
C GLY A 187 18.93 1.93 11.70
N LEU A 188 19.89 1.76 10.81
CA LEU A 188 21.28 1.42 11.09
C LEU A 188 22.06 2.71 11.42
N GLU A 189 21.89 3.22 12.63
CA GLU A 189 22.68 4.38 13.08
C GLU A 189 24.11 3.95 13.46
N PRO A 190 25.16 4.45 12.78
CA PRO A 190 26.53 4.17 13.16
C PRO A 190 26.80 4.55 14.61
N GLY A 191 27.38 3.63 15.38
CA GLY A 191 27.78 3.86 16.78
C GLY A 191 26.68 3.59 17.82
N SER A 192 25.51 3.06 17.40
CA SER A 192 24.50 2.57 18.34
C SER A 192 24.70 1.09 18.67
N ASP A 193 24.14 0.62 19.78
CA ASP A 193 24.03 -0.82 20.15
C ASP A 193 23.25 -1.65 19.10
N LYS A 194 22.56 -0.98 18.19
CA LYS A 194 21.87 -1.58 17.04
C LYS A 194 22.79 -2.36 16.11
N ILE A 195 24.07 -2.00 16.00
CA ILE A 195 25.03 -2.70 15.12
C ILE A 195 25.21 -4.17 15.53
N GLU A 196 25.27 -4.46 16.82
CA GLU A 196 25.36 -5.86 17.29
C GLU A 196 24.07 -6.63 16.97
N LYS A 197 22.91 -5.99 17.14
CA LYS A 197 21.61 -6.57 16.78
C LYS A 197 21.51 -6.89 15.28
N GLU A 198 22.02 -6.02 14.42
CA GLU A 198 22.05 -6.24 12.97
C GLU A 198 22.85 -7.45 12.53
N ALA A 199 23.98 -7.73 13.20
CA ALA A 199 24.79 -8.90 12.89
C ALA A 199 24.00 -10.20 13.03
N GLU A 200 23.03 -10.24 13.94
CA GLU A 200 22.13 -11.39 14.14
C GLU A 200 21.15 -11.57 12.97
N PHE A 201 20.82 -10.50 12.25
CA PHE A 201 19.94 -10.53 11.08
C PHE A 201 20.67 -10.74 9.73
N ALA A 202 21.98 -10.94 9.73
CA ALA A 202 22.76 -11.05 8.49
C ALA A 202 22.25 -12.15 7.53
N GLU A 203 21.79 -13.29 8.05
CA GLU A 203 21.20 -14.35 7.22
C GLU A 203 19.84 -13.92 6.65
N ALA A 204 18.98 -13.30 7.45
CA ALA A 204 17.71 -12.77 7.00
C ALA A 204 17.87 -11.71 5.89
N VAL A 205 18.88 -10.82 6.01
CA VAL A 205 19.22 -9.83 4.97
C VAL A 205 19.57 -10.50 3.63
N LYS A 206 20.25 -11.65 3.67
CA LYS A 206 20.62 -12.40 2.46
C LYS A 206 19.44 -13.18 1.87
N GLU A 207 18.57 -13.74 2.69
CA GLU A 207 17.47 -14.60 2.26
C GLU A 207 16.27 -13.79 1.78
N THR A 208 15.93 -12.66 2.43
CA THR A 208 14.74 -11.86 2.09
C THR A 208 14.68 -11.44 0.62
N ASP A 209 13.49 -11.18 0.11
CA ASP A 209 13.31 -10.65 -1.25
C ASP A 209 13.56 -9.15 -1.29
N ILE A 210 13.09 -8.43 -0.27
CA ILE A 210 13.04 -6.97 -0.20
C ILE A 210 13.60 -6.49 1.13
N TRP A 211 14.49 -5.51 1.09
CA TRP A 211 14.97 -4.81 2.28
C TRP A 211 14.06 -3.64 2.62
N SER A 212 13.93 -3.34 3.90
CA SER A 212 13.17 -2.19 4.34
C SER A 212 13.65 -1.62 5.66
N VAL A 213 13.36 -0.34 5.84
CA VAL A 213 13.39 0.40 7.10
C VAL A 213 12.12 1.20 7.24
N ASP A 214 11.75 1.56 8.46
CA ASP A 214 10.73 2.57 8.72
C ASP A 214 11.43 3.89 9.01
N GLN A 215 10.96 4.98 8.39
CA GLN A 215 11.64 6.26 8.45
C GLN A 215 10.67 7.41 8.55
N TYR A 216 10.59 7.99 9.73
CA TYR A 216 9.86 9.21 9.97
C TYR A 216 10.78 10.43 9.96
N LEU A 217 10.34 11.50 9.31
CA LEU A 217 11.11 12.75 9.18
C LEU A 217 11.00 13.63 10.43
N SER A 218 9.92 13.47 11.16
CA SER A 218 9.72 13.95 12.52
C SER A 218 8.77 13.00 13.21
N LEU A 219 9.03 12.69 14.46
CA LEU A 219 8.17 11.84 15.29
C LEU A 219 8.27 12.30 16.74
N ASN A 220 7.13 12.37 17.41
CA ASN A 220 7.07 12.69 18.82
C ASN A 220 7.03 11.41 19.66
N TRP A 221 8.14 11.06 20.26
CA TRP A 221 8.25 9.89 21.12
C TRP A 221 7.57 10.03 22.50
N GLY A 222 6.85 11.08 22.75
CA GLY A 222 6.15 11.31 24.01
C GLY A 222 4.70 11.74 23.83
N TRP A 223 4.21 11.66 22.58
CA TRP A 223 2.82 12.00 22.27
C TRP A 223 1.83 11.09 23.06
N PRO A 224 0.71 11.61 23.63
CA PRO A 224 0.31 13.03 23.55
C PRO A 224 0.86 13.94 24.65
N TYR A 225 1.58 13.40 25.60
CA TYR A 225 1.92 14.12 26.84
C TYR A 225 3.04 15.16 26.64
N GLU A 226 4.04 14.85 25.85
CA GLU A 226 5.20 15.75 25.67
C GLU A 226 4.87 16.96 24.81
N VAL A 227 3.96 16.85 23.83
CA VAL A 227 3.47 17.99 23.04
C VAL A 227 2.76 19.00 23.94
N ALA A 228 1.99 18.53 24.92
CA ALA A 228 1.28 19.38 25.86
C ALA A 228 2.20 20.15 26.83
N LEU A 229 3.41 19.68 27.07
CA LEU A 229 4.35 20.29 28.03
C LEU A 229 5.13 21.48 27.46
N LYS A 230 4.95 21.84 26.18
CA LYS A 230 5.58 22.98 25.51
C LYS A 230 7.13 23.03 25.58
N ASP A 231 7.77 21.97 25.99
CA ASP A 231 9.24 21.86 25.94
C ASP A 231 9.66 21.35 24.57
N ASN A 232 9.73 22.24 23.61
CA ASN A 232 10.12 21.95 22.23
C ASN A 232 11.61 21.59 22.08
N SER A 233 12.38 21.50 23.16
CA SER A 233 13.81 21.21 23.07
C SER A 233 14.09 19.79 22.55
N LYS A 234 13.14 18.86 22.72
CA LYS A 234 13.19 17.48 22.23
C LYS A 234 12.49 17.27 20.88
N HIS A 235 11.74 18.24 20.40
CA HIS A 235 10.88 18.17 19.23
C HIS A 235 11.41 19.07 18.10
N LYS A 236 12.69 18.96 17.80
CA LYS A 236 13.25 19.69 16.67
C LYS A 236 12.91 18.95 15.38
N ARG A 237 12.53 19.73 14.36
CA ARG A 237 12.54 19.24 12.99
C ARG A 237 13.91 18.60 12.71
N SER A 238 13.87 17.33 12.31
CA SER A 238 15.07 16.64 11.89
C SER A 238 15.58 17.26 10.58
N ASN A 239 16.89 17.20 10.38
CA ASN A 239 17.48 17.59 9.10
C ASN A 239 17.09 16.54 8.03
N THR A 240 16.22 16.91 7.11
CA THR A 240 15.69 16.02 6.07
C THR A 240 16.82 15.37 5.25
N LYS A 241 17.89 16.14 4.95
CA LYS A 241 19.04 15.61 4.19
C LYS A 241 19.82 14.57 4.96
N GLU A 242 20.03 14.78 6.26
CA GLU A 242 20.71 13.81 7.12
C GLU A 242 19.92 12.50 7.24
N ILE A 243 18.59 12.61 7.35
CA ILE A 243 17.71 11.44 7.37
C ILE A 243 17.78 10.70 6.03
N TYR A 244 17.70 11.41 4.91
CA TYR A 244 17.85 10.81 3.58
C TYR A 244 19.17 10.06 3.44
N ASP A 245 20.29 10.70 3.82
CA ASP A 245 21.63 10.11 3.74
C ASP A 245 21.75 8.89 4.66
N GLY A 246 21.16 8.95 5.85
CA GLY A 246 21.10 7.83 6.79
C GLY A 246 20.33 6.64 6.25
N THR A 247 19.17 6.90 5.64
CA THR A 247 18.33 5.86 5.01
C THR A 247 19.09 5.20 3.84
N LYS A 248 19.77 6.00 3.02
CA LYS A 248 20.62 5.48 1.94
C LYS A 248 21.83 4.71 2.47
N ALA A 249 22.37 5.09 3.62
CA ALA A 249 23.44 4.34 4.27
C ALA A 249 22.96 2.96 4.75
N ALA A 250 21.72 2.85 5.23
CA ALA A 250 21.11 1.56 5.56
C ALA A 250 21.05 0.63 4.33
N TYR A 251 20.59 1.13 3.18
CA TYR A 251 20.62 0.37 1.93
C TYR A 251 22.04 -0.13 1.58
N LYS A 252 23.05 0.74 1.68
CA LYS A 252 24.45 0.36 1.40
C LYS A 252 24.93 -0.72 2.37
N ARG A 253 24.54 -0.64 3.62
CA ARG A 253 24.87 -1.63 4.63
C ARG A 253 24.23 -2.99 4.34
N PHE A 254 22.95 -3.03 3.96
CA PHE A 254 22.30 -4.27 3.53
C PHE A 254 23.01 -4.89 2.32
N ARG A 255 23.37 -4.09 1.35
CA ARG A 255 24.13 -4.52 0.18
C ARG A 255 25.49 -5.13 0.56
N GLU A 256 26.21 -4.54 1.50
CA GLU A 256 27.49 -5.09 2.01
C GLU A 256 27.27 -6.46 2.66
N ILE A 257 26.28 -6.61 3.54
CA ILE A 257 25.91 -7.87 4.18
C ILE A 257 25.54 -8.93 3.13
N ASN A 258 24.89 -8.51 2.05
CA ASN A 258 24.50 -9.37 0.91
C ASN A 258 25.64 -9.58 -0.11
N GLY A 259 26.88 -9.35 0.25
CA GLY A 259 28.03 -9.58 -0.63
C GLY A 259 28.13 -8.65 -1.84
N GLY A 260 27.55 -7.46 -1.76
CA GLY A 260 27.57 -6.45 -2.83
C GLY A 260 26.43 -6.59 -3.88
N VAL A 261 25.57 -7.59 -3.74
CA VAL A 261 24.41 -7.80 -4.63
C VAL A 261 23.24 -6.98 -4.17
N ASN A 262 22.64 -6.22 -5.08
CA ASN A 262 21.46 -5.38 -4.80
C ASN A 262 20.18 -6.21 -4.66
N LYS A 263 19.29 -5.75 -3.79
CA LYS A 263 17.87 -6.11 -3.78
C LYS A 263 17.03 -4.84 -3.80
N GLN A 264 15.73 -4.97 -3.99
CA GLN A 264 14.81 -3.86 -3.83
C GLN A 264 14.86 -3.33 -2.40
N MET A 265 14.77 -2.01 -2.24
CA MET A 265 14.71 -1.32 -0.96
C MET A 265 13.42 -0.53 -0.88
N LEU A 266 12.69 -0.70 0.20
CA LEU A 266 11.50 0.08 0.53
C LEU A 266 11.73 0.89 1.82
N ILE A 267 10.97 1.97 1.96
CA ILE A 267 10.65 2.55 3.27
C ILE A 267 9.22 2.12 3.55
N SER A 268 9.03 1.21 4.52
CA SER A 268 7.72 0.60 4.74
C SER A 268 6.78 1.45 5.60
N GLU A 269 7.32 2.46 6.29
CA GLU A 269 6.55 3.52 6.95
C GLU A 269 7.27 4.84 6.76
N PHE A 270 6.61 5.78 6.10
CA PHE A 270 7.19 7.07 5.75
C PHE A 270 6.20 8.20 5.94
N ASN A 271 6.55 9.15 6.79
CA ASN A 271 5.86 10.43 6.93
C ASN A 271 6.69 11.40 7.79
N ALA A 272 6.11 12.55 8.08
CA ALA A 272 6.50 13.48 9.14
C ALA A 272 5.27 13.74 10.02
N ASP A 273 5.43 13.72 11.34
CA ASP A 273 4.32 13.99 12.25
C ASP A 273 3.98 15.46 12.30
N GLY A 274 2.80 15.81 11.81
CA GLY A 274 2.30 17.19 11.79
C GLY A 274 1.92 17.74 13.16
N ASP A 275 1.78 16.90 14.18
CA ASP A 275 1.57 17.33 15.56
C ASP A 275 2.87 17.82 16.21
N VAL A 276 4.01 17.36 15.73
CA VAL A 276 5.34 17.75 16.20
C VAL A 276 5.77 19.10 15.60
N THR A 277 5.68 19.22 14.29
CA THR A 277 6.28 20.35 13.54
C THR A 277 5.25 21.29 12.95
N GLY A 278 3.99 20.92 12.99
CA GLY A 278 2.89 21.63 12.34
C GLY A 278 2.68 21.18 10.87
N PRO A 279 1.46 21.38 10.35
CA PRO A 279 1.07 20.79 9.07
C PRO A 279 1.84 21.36 7.87
N PHE A 280 2.25 22.62 7.91
CA PHE A 280 3.01 23.22 6.80
C PHE A 280 4.45 22.75 6.74
N ASP A 281 5.07 22.52 7.89
CA ASP A 281 6.42 22.00 7.97
C ASP A 281 6.44 20.49 7.63
N GLN A 282 5.41 19.74 8.02
CA GLN A 282 5.15 18.36 7.56
C GLN A 282 5.17 18.29 6.03
N ILE A 283 4.37 19.14 5.37
CA ILE A 283 4.30 19.20 3.90
C ILE A 283 5.68 19.51 3.30
N ALA A 284 6.35 20.53 3.82
CA ALA A 284 7.66 20.96 3.31
C ALA A 284 8.71 19.84 3.43
N THR A 285 8.74 19.18 4.57
CA THR A 285 9.71 18.12 4.89
C THR A 285 9.50 16.86 4.02
N VAL A 286 8.23 16.44 3.86
CA VAL A 286 7.88 15.30 2.98
C VAL A 286 8.23 15.60 1.54
N LYS A 287 7.88 16.78 1.02
CA LYS A 287 8.25 17.18 -0.35
C LYS A 287 9.77 17.26 -0.54
N GLU A 288 10.49 17.82 0.41
CA GLU A 288 11.95 17.91 0.36
C GLU A 288 12.61 16.53 0.27
N PHE A 289 12.13 15.56 1.05
CA PHE A 289 12.62 14.19 0.97
C PHE A 289 12.35 13.56 -0.41
N CYS A 290 11.15 13.77 -0.96
CA CYS A 290 10.81 13.33 -2.32
C CYS A 290 11.73 13.94 -3.38
N GLU A 291 12.12 15.22 -3.24
CA GLU A 291 13.07 15.86 -4.16
C GLU A 291 14.48 15.24 -4.06
N TYR A 292 14.92 14.82 -2.86
CA TYR A 292 16.19 14.07 -2.75
C TYR A 292 16.11 12.70 -3.44
N ILE A 293 14.98 11.98 -3.33
CA ILE A 293 14.78 10.72 -4.06
C ILE A 293 14.89 10.97 -5.57
N LYS A 294 14.20 11.99 -6.10
CA LYS A 294 14.19 12.31 -7.54
C LYS A 294 15.55 12.74 -8.08
N ALA A 295 16.33 13.45 -7.26
CA ALA A 295 17.66 13.95 -7.63
C ALA A 295 18.75 12.88 -7.59
N ASP A 296 18.50 11.73 -6.96
CA ASP A 296 19.50 10.69 -6.79
C ASP A 296 19.57 9.77 -8.02
N SER A 297 20.68 9.84 -8.75
CA SER A 297 20.91 9.05 -9.96
C SER A 297 21.12 7.55 -9.72
N GLU A 298 21.35 7.11 -8.46
CA GLU A 298 21.56 5.70 -8.13
C GLU A 298 20.24 4.90 -8.15
N ASN A 299 19.08 5.58 -8.05
CA ASN A 299 17.75 4.95 -8.00
C ASN A 299 17.68 3.76 -7.02
N TRP A 300 18.26 3.93 -5.84
CA TRP A 300 18.41 2.87 -4.84
C TRP A 300 17.10 2.51 -4.13
N LEU A 301 16.15 3.46 -4.06
CA LEU A 301 14.85 3.29 -3.40
C LEU A 301 13.80 2.87 -4.43
N SER A 302 13.23 1.69 -4.24
CA SER A 302 12.22 1.11 -5.14
C SER A 302 10.80 1.60 -4.83
N GLY A 303 10.54 2.06 -3.61
CA GLY A 303 9.25 2.58 -3.21
C GLY A 303 9.19 2.95 -1.74
N PHE A 304 8.09 3.57 -1.35
CA PHE A 304 7.78 3.80 0.05
C PHE A 304 6.28 3.71 0.33
N THR A 305 5.93 3.30 1.55
CA THR A 305 4.56 3.31 2.06
C THR A 305 4.32 4.62 2.80
N PHE A 306 3.42 5.46 2.29
CA PHE A 306 3.00 6.65 3.02
C PHE A 306 2.15 6.20 4.22
N TYR A 307 2.55 6.62 5.40
CA TYR A 307 1.97 6.21 6.65
C TYR A 307 1.30 7.40 7.34
N GLN A 308 -0.05 7.49 7.27
CA GLN A 308 -0.99 6.58 6.64
C GLN A 308 -2.24 7.33 6.13
N PHE A 309 -3.24 6.61 5.60
CA PHE A 309 -4.44 7.25 5.10
C PHE A 309 -5.27 7.86 6.22
N ARG A 310 -5.63 7.08 7.25
CA ARG A 310 -6.39 7.55 8.41
C ARG A 310 -5.64 7.24 9.70
N ASP A 311 -5.47 8.26 10.56
CA ASP A 311 -4.80 8.14 11.85
C ASP A 311 -5.57 8.92 12.92
N ASP A 312 -5.23 8.72 14.18
CA ASP A 312 -5.75 9.47 15.32
C ASP A 312 -5.03 10.83 15.52
N GLY A 313 -3.90 11.02 14.84
CA GLY A 313 -3.09 12.25 14.83
C GLY A 313 -2.79 12.76 13.42
N ARG A 314 -1.88 13.73 13.31
CA ARG A 314 -1.51 14.34 12.01
C ARG A 314 -0.48 13.56 11.21
N LEU A 315 -0.35 12.28 11.45
CA LEU A 315 0.28 11.34 10.52
C LEU A 315 -0.67 10.98 9.39
N GLY A 316 -1.98 10.94 9.63
CA GLY A 316 -2.99 10.62 8.62
C GLY A 316 -3.14 11.68 7.53
N LEU A 317 -3.53 11.25 6.32
CA LEU A 317 -4.10 12.12 5.29
C LEU A 317 -5.47 12.67 5.72
N GLU A 318 -6.14 11.93 6.58
CA GLU A 318 -7.32 12.36 7.34
C GLU A 318 -7.27 11.82 8.76
N ILE A 319 -7.98 12.46 9.68
CA ILE A 319 -8.24 11.97 11.03
C ILE A 319 -9.70 11.56 11.15
N THR A 320 -10.00 10.63 12.03
CA THR A 320 -11.38 10.23 12.32
C THR A 320 -12.14 11.39 12.97
N ASP A 321 -13.34 11.69 12.48
CA ASP A 321 -14.21 12.67 13.14
C ASP A 321 -14.59 12.13 14.53
N PRO A 322 -14.37 12.90 15.61
CA PRO A 322 -14.63 12.43 16.96
C PRO A 322 -16.12 12.15 17.26
N ASN A 323 -17.02 12.65 16.44
CA ASN A 323 -18.46 12.46 16.59
C ASN A 323 -19.03 11.40 15.63
N ASN A 324 -18.28 11.03 14.61
CA ASN A 324 -18.70 10.04 13.62
C ASN A 324 -17.48 9.35 13.00
N SER A 325 -17.16 8.15 13.45
CA SER A 325 -16.01 7.37 12.96
C SER A 325 -16.06 7.01 11.47
N ASP A 326 -17.24 7.10 10.84
CA ASP A 326 -17.39 6.86 9.41
C ASP A 326 -16.90 8.04 8.56
N VAL A 327 -16.65 9.18 9.20
CA VAL A 327 -16.20 10.41 8.52
C VAL A 327 -14.74 10.68 8.81
N GLY A 328 -13.97 10.96 7.75
CA GLY A 328 -12.60 11.44 7.84
C GLY A 328 -12.53 12.97 7.67
N VAL A 329 -11.81 13.63 8.57
CA VAL A 329 -11.47 15.06 8.48
C VAL A 329 -10.13 15.20 7.76
N GLU A 330 -10.15 15.82 6.58
CA GLU A 330 -8.96 15.99 5.74
C GLU A 330 -7.87 16.81 6.46
N GLN A 331 -6.64 16.34 6.34
CA GLN A 331 -5.47 17.04 6.83
C GLN A 331 -4.80 17.85 5.71
N PRO A 332 -4.08 18.95 6.04
CA PRO A 332 -3.40 19.77 5.02
C PRO A 332 -2.41 19.00 4.14
N ILE A 333 -1.82 17.92 4.63
CA ILE A 333 -0.90 17.05 3.88
C ILE A 333 -1.57 16.35 2.68
N LEU A 334 -2.89 16.13 2.70
CA LEU A 334 -3.63 15.46 1.64
C LEU A 334 -3.39 16.08 0.26
N GLY A 335 -3.44 17.41 0.17
CA GLY A 335 -3.18 18.12 -1.08
C GLY A 335 -1.78 17.88 -1.63
N ALA A 336 -0.78 17.98 -0.75
CA ALA A 336 0.62 17.72 -1.11
C ALA A 336 0.87 16.26 -1.51
N TYR A 337 0.22 15.33 -0.81
CA TYR A 337 0.31 13.92 -1.16
C TYR A 337 -0.28 13.62 -2.55
N LYS A 338 -1.42 14.22 -2.89
CA LYS A 338 -1.97 14.13 -4.27
C LYS A 338 -1.02 14.66 -5.33
N GLU A 339 -0.27 15.73 -5.05
CA GLU A 339 0.75 16.23 -5.97
C GLU A 339 1.87 15.20 -6.16
N ILE A 340 2.36 14.58 -5.07
CA ILE A 340 3.36 13.51 -5.12
C ILE A 340 2.84 12.31 -5.92
N MET A 341 1.62 11.86 -5.66
CA MET A 341 1.00 10.74 -6.39
C MET A 341 0.86 10.99 -7.90
N ASN A 342 0.80 12.24 -8.33
CA ASN A 342 0.67 12.61 -9.74
C ASN A 342 2.00 12.96 -10.42
N ASP A 343 3.10 12.98 -9.67
CA ASP A 343 4.45 13.18 -10.23
C ASP A 343 4.87 11.96 -11.05
N ASP A 344 5.41 12.19 -12.26
CA ASP A 344 5.84 11.13 -13.20
C ASP A 344 6.92 10.20 -12.64
N PHE A 345 7.59 10.59 -11.58
CA PHE A 345 8.58 9.77 -10.90
C PHE A 345 7.95 8.72 -9.99
N PHE A 346 6.81 9.06 -9.38
CA PHE A 346 6.15 8.23 -8.37
C PHE A 346 4.89 7.51 -8.87
N LYS A 347 4.32 7.94 -10.00
CA LYS A 347 3.12 7.30 -10.56
C LYS A 347 3.45 6.19 -11.54
N GLN A 348 2.60 5.19 -11.59
CA GLN A 348 2.57 4.21 -12.67
C GLN A 348 2.19 4.89 -13.98
N GLY A 349 2.86 4.49 -15.05
CA GLY A 349 2.52 4.90 -16.41
C GLY A 349 1.53 3.96 -17.10
N ILE A 350 0.95 4.42 -18.20
CA ILE A 350 0.17 3.60 -19.13
C ILE A 350 0.80 3.77 -20.51
N GLU A 351 1.29 2.66 -21.07
CA GLU A 351 1.94 2.65 -22.37
C GLU A 351 1.06 1.98 -23.43
N VAL A 352 0.90 2.59 -24.58
CA VAL A 352 0.22 1.99 -25.73
C VAL A 352 1.15 1.03 -26.45
N LYS A 353 0.74 -0.24 -26.63
CA LYS A 353 1.54 -1.31 -27.23
C LYS A 353 1.18 -1.62 -28.69
N GLY A 354 0.11 -1.05 -29.22
CA GLY A 354 -0.32 -1.23 -30.60
C GLY A 354 -1.84 -1.30 -30.74
N ASP A 355 -2.33 -1.49 -31.96
CA ASP A 355 -3.76 -1.58 -32.23
C ASP A 355 -4.35 -2.90 -31.65
N ALA A 356 -5.62 -2.86 -31.29
CA ALA A 356 -6.36 -4.02 -30.79
C ALA A 356 -7.65 -4.23 -31.59
N GLU A 357 -8.10 -5.49 -31.65
CA GLU A 357 -9.38 -5.90 -32.22
C GLU A 357 -10.12 -6.82 -31.24
N LEU A 358 -11.44 -6.71 -31.22
CA LEU A 358 -12.27 -7.58 -30.41
C LEU A 358 -12.44 -8.98 -31.04
N PRO A 359 -12.50 -10.07 -30.28
CA PRO A 359 -12.30 -10.10 -28.82
C PRO A 359 -10.85 -9.93 -28.42
N VAL A 360 -10.61 -9.33 -27.24
CA VAL A 360 -9.28 -9.11 -26.70
C VAL A 360 -9.19 -9.66 -25.26
N THR A 361 -8.13 -10.41 -24.97
CA THR A 361 -7.86 -10.88 -23.62
C THR A 361 -6.98 -9.87 -22.88
N LEU A 362 -7.45 -9.43 -21.73
CA LEU A 362 -6.71 -8.61 -20.78
C LEU A 362 -6.00 -9.52 -19.78
N ARG A 363 -4.86 -9.08 -19.28
CA ARG A 363 -4.11 -9.79 -18.24
C ARG A 363 -3.90 -8.88 -17.02
N TRP A 364 -4.32 -9.34 -15.88
CA TRP A 364 -3.97 -8.70 -14.61
C TRP A 364 -2.89 -9.51 -13.91
N GLY A 365 -1.67 -9.00 -13.89
CA GLY A 365 -0.52 -9.61 -13.21
C GLY A 365 -0.22 -8.90 -11.91
N SER A 366 0.52 -7.81 -12.00
CA SER A 366 0.71 -6.87 -10.91
C SER A 366 0.09 -5.53 -11.25
N SER A 367 -0.01 -4.65 -10.27
CA SER A 367 -0.39 -3.25 -10.50
C SER A 367 0.62 -2.48 -11.36
N GLU A 368 1.75 -3.08 -11.73
CA GLU A 368 2.83 -2.45 -12.48
C GLU A 368 3.08 -3.03 -13.88
N ASP A 369 2.44 -4.16 -14.24
CA ASP A 369 2.67 -4.80 -15.53
C ASP A 369 1.39 -5.33 -16.23
N SER A 370 0.22 -4.99 -15.70
CA SER A 370 -1.06 -5.47 -16.21
C SER A 370 -1.36 -4.92 -17.60
N GLU A 371 -2.00 -5.74 -18.44
CA GLU A 371 -2.36 -5.44 -19.81
C GLU A 371 -3.84 -5.10 -19.92
N GLY A 372 -4.14 -4.01 -20.61
CA GLY A 372 -5.47 -3.48 -20.83
C GLY A 372 -5.73 -3.08 -22.27
N ILE A 373 -6.82 -2.35 -22.45
CA ILE A 373 -7.12 -1.63 -23.70
C ILE A 373 -7.31 -0.15 -23.45
N ALA A 374 -7.07 0.65 -24.48
CA ALA A 374 -7.47 2.05 -24.54
C ALA A 374 -8.48 2.26 -25.67
N ILE A 375 -9.48 3.09 -25.40
CA ILE A 375 -10.46 3.56 -26.36
C ILE A 375 -10.21 5.04 -26.60
N ASP A 376 -10.04 5.44 -27.86
CA ASP A 376 -9.90 6.85 -28.21
C ASP A 376 -11.27 7.55 -28.11
N VAL A 377 -11.31 8.64 -27.34
CA VAL A 377 -12.49 9.47 -27.09
C VAL A 377 -12.19 10.89 -27.55
N ASP A 378 -12.93 11.32 -28.57
CA ASP A 378 -12.78 12.67 -29.11
C ASP A 378 -13.68 13.63 -28.34
N LEU A 379 -13.08 14.64 -27.74
CA LEU A 379 -13.75 15.69 -26.99
C LEU A 379 -13.64 17.01 -27.77
N GLU A 380 -14.78 17.68 -27.98
CA GLU A 380 -14.81 18.99 -28.64
C GLU A 380 -14.31 20.12 -27.71
N LYS A 381 -14.66 20.00 -26.43
CA LYS A 381 -14.27 20.86 -25.31
C LYS A 381 -14.48 20.09 -24.01
N ASN A 382 -14.32 20.75 -22.88
CA ASN A 382 -14.62 20.11 -21.59
C ASN A 382 -16.09 19.68 -21.53
N PRO A 383 -16.40 18.38 -21.28
CA PRO A 383 -17.77 17.90 -21.25
C PRO A 383 -18.53 18.46 -20.04
N VAL A 384 -19.85 18.60 -20.18
CA VAL A 384 -20.79 18.88 -19.10
C VAL A 384 -21.50 17.61 -18.61
N PHE A 385 -21.30 16.51 -19.35
CA PHE A 385 -21.76 15.17 -18.99
C PHE A 385 -20.80 14.15 -19.60
N ALA A 386 -20.39 13.15 -18.81
CA ALA A 386 -19.45 12.10 -19.22
C ALA A 386 -19.78 10.79 -18.51
N GLU A 387 -20.17 9.76 -19.25
CA GLU A 387 -20.59 8.47 -18.69
C GLU A 387 -20.18 7.31 -19.61
N ALA A 388 -19.85 6.16 -19.01
CA ALA A 388 -19.77 4.88 -19.69
C ALA A 388 -20.87 3.94 -19.20
N TYR A 389 -21.51 3.25 -20.13
CA TYR A 389 -22.53 2.24 -19.85
C TYR A 389 -22.03 0.86 -20.28
N PHE A 390 -22.21 -0.13 -19.39
CA PHE A 390 -21.68 -1.48 -19.50
C PHE A 390 -22.83 -2.49 -19.61
N GLU A 391 -22.83 -3.26 -20.69
CA GLU A 391 -23.83 -4.30 -20.99
C GLU A 391 -23.15 -5.66 -21.14
N GLY A 392 -23.96 -6.72 -21.28
CA GLY A 392 -23.48 -8.07 -21.54
C GLY A 392 -22.42 -8.54 -20.54
N SER A 393 -21.33 -9.10 -21.03
CA SER A 393 -20.21 -9.58 -20.21
C SER A 393 -19.51 -8.46 -19.43
N LEU A 394 -19.52 -7.23 -19.95
CA LEU A 394 -18.93 -6.09 -19.27
C LEU A 394 -19.74 -5.64 -18.04
N ALA A 395 -21.03 -5.92 -17.95
CA ALA A 395 -21.83 -5.62 -16.77
C ALA A 395 -21.35 -6.40 -15.54
N ASP A 396 -20.91 -7.65 -15.73
CA ASP A 396 -20.42 -8.52 -14.67
C ASP A 396 -18.89 -8.44 -14.44
N ALA A 397 -18.18 -7.71 -15.30
CA ALA A 397 -16.75 -7.50 -15.18
C ALA A 397 -16.38 -6.62 -13.98
N ASN A 398 -15.27 -6.92 -13.33
CA ASN A 398 -14.58 -6.04 -12.39
C ASN A 398 -13.57 -5.20 -13.17
N LEU A 399 -13.67 -3.88 -13.14
CA LEU A 399 -12.84 -3.02 -13.98
C LEU A 399 -12.22 -1.89 -13.18
N MET A 400 -10.94 -1.63 -13.49
CA MET A 400 -10.26 -0.38 -13.18
C MET A 400 -10.09 0.41 -14.46
N MET A 401 -10.46 1.67 -14.44
CA MET A 401 -10.46 2.53 -15.63
C MET A 401 -9.75 3.84 -15.34
N GLU A 402 -9.08 4.36 -16.33
CA GLU A 402 -8.44 5.68 -16.25
C GLU A 402 -8.87 6.54 -17.44
N ILE A 403 -9.28 7.77 -17.20
CA ILE A 403 -9.50 8.80 -18.23
C ILE A 403 -9.04 10.16 -17.70
N ASN A 404 -8.30 10.88 -18.50
CA ASN A 404 -7.81 12.23 -18.21
C ASN A 404 -7.07 12.35 -16.85
N GLY A 405 -6.33 11.28 -16.46
CA GLY A 405 -5.54 11.23 -15.22
C GLY A 405 -6.32 10.76 -13.97
N GLN A 406 -7.64 10.62 -14.06
CA GLN A 406 -8.50 10.16 -12.97
C GLN A 406 -8.83 8.68 -13.14
N TRP A 407 -8.69 7.91 -12.06
CA TRP A 407 -9.05 6.50 -12.02
C TRP A 407 -10.44 6.28 -11.43
N PHE A 408 -11.09 5.24 -11.94
CA PHE A 408 -12.44 4.83 -11.55
C PHE A 408 -12.51 3.32 -11.36
N TYR A 409 -13.30 2.91 -10.40
CA TYR A 409 -13.60 1.51 -10.14
C TYR A 409 -15.02 1.18 -10.58
N LYS A 410 -15.20 0.02 -11.23
CA LYS A 410 -16.49 -0.55 -11.56
C LYS A 410 -16.63 -1.94 -10.97
N ALA A 411 -17.49 -2.11 -9.99
CA ALA A 411 -17.81 -3.42 -9.42
C ALA A 411 -18.64 -4.28 -10.39
N PRO A 412 -18.58 -5.62 -10.27
CA PRO A 412 -19.51 -6.51 -10.93
C PRO A 412 -20.97 -6.11 -10.68
N GLY A 413 -21.84 -6.18 -11.72
CA GLY A 413 -23.24 -5.79 -11.65
C GLY A 413 -23.51 -4.28 -11.77
N VAL A 414 -22.51 -3.42 -11.64
CA VAL A 414 -22.63 -1.98 -11.89
C VAL A 414 -22.68 -1.74 -13.40
N LYS A 415 -23.71 -1.04 -13.88
CA LYS A 415 -23.96 -0.86 -15.32
C LYS A 415 -23.45 0.45 -15.88
N PHE A 416 -23.16 1.44 -15.05
CA PHE A 416 -22.65 2.72 -15.52
C PHE A 416 -21.63 3.30 -14.55
N VAL A 417 -20.73 4.13 -15.08
CA VAL A 417 -19.74 4.89 -14.32
C VAL A 417 -19.76 6.32 -14.80
N ASP A 418 -19.91 7.25 -13.86
CA ASP A 418 -19.83 8.70 -14.09
C ASP A 418 -18.34 9.11 -14.14
N PHE A 419 -17.90 9.66 -15.28
CA PHE A 419 -16.56 10.16 -15.48
C PHE A 419 -16.41 11.66 -15.25
N MET A 420 -17.45 12.36 -14.86
CA MET A 420 -17.40 13.82 -14.64
C MET A 420 -16.27 14.26 -13.69
N PRO A 421 -15.92 13.50 -12.62
CA PRO A 421 -14.77 13.88 -11.76
C PRO A 421 -13.46 14.08 -12.53
N ALA A 422 -13.24 13.41 -13.65
CA ALA A 422 -12.06 13.59 -14.50
C ALA A 422 -12.02 14.93 -15.26
N PHE A 423 -13.11 15.69 -15.24
CA PHE A 423 -13.29 16.91 -16.02
C PHE A 423 -13.71 18.14 -15.19
N PHE A 424 -13.73 18.01 -13.86
CA PHE A 424 -14.14 19.12 -12.99
C PHE A 424 -13.18 20.33 -13.02
N ASP A 425 -11.93 20.13 -13.44
CA ASP A 425 -10.97 21.21 -13.56
C ASP A 425 -11.17 22.10 -14.80
N GLY A 426 -12.05 21.69 -15.73
CA GLY A 426 -12.44 22.47 -16.89
C GLY A 426 -11.32 22.81 -17.89
N LYS A 427 -10.22 22.04 -17.87
CA LYS A 427 -8.99 22.39 -18.62
C LYS A 427 -9.05 22.12 -20.11
N ILE A 428 -10.06 21.44 -20.64
CA ILE A 428 -10.16 21.12 -22.05
C ILE A 428 -10.89 22.28 -22.77
N SER A 429 -10.14 23.21 -23.33
CA SER A 429 -10.65 24.39 -24.02
C SER A 429 -10.71 24.24 -25.55
N GLU A 430 -10.02 23.23 -26.11
CA GLU A 430 -9.92 22.96 -27.55
C GLU A 430 -10.19 21.47 -27.82
N PRO A 431 -10.59 21.08 -29.06
CA PRO A 431 -10.77 19.69 -29.42
C PRO A 431 -9.54 18.84 -29.09
N LYS A 432 -9.75 17.73 -28.39
CA LYS A 432 -8.67 16.85 -27.91
C LYS A 432 -9.16 15.40 -27.89
N THR A 433 -8.33 14.47 -28.37
CA THR A 433 -8.56 13.04 -28.13
C THR A 433 -7.93 12.65 -26.81
N VAL A 434 -8.72 12.09 -25.91
CA VAL A 434 -8.27 11.44 -24.67
C VAL A 434 -8.42 9.94 -24.78
N LYS A 435 -7.75 9.19 -23.93
CA LYS A 435 -7.89 7.72 -23.88
C LYS A 435 -8.67 7.32 -22.65
N LEU A 436 -9.68 6.45 -22.85
CA LEU A 436 -10.27 5.67 -21.77
C LEU A 436 -9.51 4.34 -21.70
N ASN A 437 -8.67 4.18 -20.69
CA ASN A 437 -7.93 2.97 -20.41
C ASN A 437 -8.77 2.04 -19.53
N ILE A 438 -8.79 0.74 -19.84
CA ILE A 438 -9.59 -0.28 -19.14
C ILE A 438 -8.70 -1.46 -18.81
N PHE A 439 -8.71 -1.85 -17.54
CA PHE A 439 -8.02 -3.01 -16.98
C PHE A 439 -9.02 -3.86 -16.20
N ALA A 440 -8.78 -5.17 -16.10
CA ALA A 440 -9.69 -6.11 -15.45
C ALA A 440 -9.00 -6.91 -14.34
N PRO A 441 -8.91 -6.35 -13.11
CA PRO A 441 -8.44 -7.12 -11.95
C PRO A 441 -9.44 -8.22 -11.56
N PRO A 442 -9.03 -9.23 -10.75
CA PRO A 442 -9.90 -10.32 -10.31
C PRO A 442 -11.17 -9.83 -9.59
N ALA A 443 -12.33 -10.26 -10.02
CA ALA A 443 -13.62 -9.80 -9.48
C ALA A 443 -13.84 -10.17 -8.00
N THR A 444 -13.29 -11.29 -7.55
CA THR A 444 -13.32 -11.72 -6.14
C THR A 444 -12.19 -11.14 -5.30
N GLY A 445 -11.17 -10.59 -5.97
CA GLY A 445 -9.91 -10.20 -5.34
C GLY A 445 -8.98 -11.38 -5.09
N GLU A 446 -9.38 -12.59 -5.46
CA GLU A 446 -8.58 -13.82 -5.40
C GLU A 446 -8.31 -14.32 -6.82
N ASN A 447 -7.14 -14.89 -7.05
CA ASN A 447 -6.85 -15.52 -8.33
C ASN A 447 -7.65 -16.82 -8.46
N ASP A 448 -8.11 -17.10 -9.68
CA ASP A 448 -8.87 -18.29 -9.99
C ASP A 448 -7.94 -19.37 -10.57
N PRO A 449 -7.79 -20.56 -9.95
CA PRO A 449 -6.93 -21.63 -10.44
C PRO A 449 -7.34 -22.19 -11.81
N SER A 450 -8.55 -21.88 -12.29
CA SER A 450 -8.99 -22.24 -13.64
C SER A 450 -8.42 -21.33 -14.73
N GLN A 451 -7.74 -20.25 -14.39
CA GLN A 451 -7.24 -19.23 -15.34
C GLN A 451 -5.96 -19.64 -16.10
N GLY A 452 -5.36 -20.78 -15.80
CA GLY A 452 -4.18 -21.28 -16.51
C GLY A 452 -3.04 -21.70 -15.58
N GLU A 453 -1.89 -22.05 -16.15
CA GLU A 453 -0.73 -22.56 -15.38
C GLU A 453 -0.10 -21.49 -14.47
N ASP A 454 -0.28 -20.22 -14.79
CA ASP A 454 0.29 -19.07 -14.08
C ASP A 454 -0.73 -18.32 -13.18
N TRP A 455 -1.83 -18.98 -12.84
CA TRP A 455 -2.93 -18.40 -12.06
C TRP A 455 -2.49 -17.78 -10.71
N LEU A 456 -1.41 -18.26 -10.13
CA LEU A 456 -0.86 -17.69 -8.89
C LEU A 456 -0.50 -16.20 -8.99
N THR A 457 -0.11 -15.77 -10.19
CA THR A 457 0.36 -14.41 -10.43
C THR A 457 -0.43 -13.67 -11.49
N ASN A 458 -1.21 -14.35 -12.32
CA ASN A 458 -1.96 -13.74 -13.40
C ASN A 458 -3.44 -14.12 -13.35
N TYR A 459 -4.26 -13.17 -13.79
CA TYR A 459 -5.70 -13.33 -14.01
C TYR A 459 -6.03 -12.83 -15.41
N TYR A 460 -6.86 -13.57 -16.15
CA TYR A 460 -7.22 -13.25 -17.53
C TYR A 460 -8.71 -12.99 -17.67
N TYR A 461 -9.04 -11.96 -18.45
CA TYR A 461 -10.42 -11.62 -18.75
C TYR A 461 -10.60 -11.27 -20.23
N GLU A 462 -11.56 -11.92 -20.92
CA GLU A 462 -11.82 -11.67 -22.34
C GLU A 462 -12.89 -10.58 -22.51
N ILE A 463 -12.54 -9.48 -23.18
CA ILE A 463 -13.48 -8.45 -23.60
C ILE A 463 -13.97 -8.75 -25.01
N LYS A 464 -15.30 -8.87 -25.18
CA LYS A 464 -15.97 -9.15 -26.47
C LYS A 464 -16.67 -7.95 -27.06
N GLU A 465 -16.89 -6.93 -26.25
CA GLU A 465 -17.63 -5.72 -26.59
C GLU A 465 -17.02 -4.50 -25.89
N LEU A 466 -17.31 -3.31 -26.38
CA LEU A 466 -16.87 -2.06 -25.75
C LEU A 466 -18.01 -1.44 -24.95
N PRO A 467 -17.72 -0.64 -23.91
CA PRO A 467 -18.73 0.13 -23.24
C PRO A 467 -19.34 1.17 -24.20
N ARG A 468 -20.59 1.50 -24.00
CA ARG A 468 -21.22 2.63 -24.69
C ARG A 468 -20.87 3.91 -23.95
N LEU A 469 -20.21 4.86 -24.66
CA LEU A 469 -19.76 6.12 -24.10
C LEU A 469 -20.74 7.23 -24.45
N ARG A 470 -21.00 8.13 -23.50
CA ARG A 470 -21.83 9.31 -23.69
C ARG A 470 -21.11 10.53 -23.12
N PHE A 471 -20.79 11.47 -24.01
CA PHE A 471 -20.23 12.77 -23.67
C PHE A 471 -21.11 13.86 -24.24
N GLU A 472 -21.46 14.85 -23.44
CA GLU A 472 -22.23 16.01 -23.86
C GLU A 472 -21.46 17.28 -23.54
N PHE A 473 -21.51 18.23 -24.45
CA PHE A 473 -20.70 19.45 -24.41
C PHE A 473 -21.54 20.71 -24.20
N GLU A 474 -22.85 20.63 -24.36
CA GLU A 474 -23.79 21.71 -24.13
C GLU A 474 -24.76 21.33 -23.01
N PRO A 475 -25.15 22.29 -22.16
CA PRO A 475 -26.19 22.02 -21.17
C PRO A 475 -27.47 21.56 -21.86
N VAL A 476 -28.09 20.51 -21.34
CA VAL A 476 -29.42 20.10 -21.75
C VAL A 476 -30.42 21.17 -21.23
N MET A 477 -31.02 21.94 -22.14
CA MET A 477 -32.05 22.91 -21.77
C MET A 477 -33.42 22.26 -21.66
#